data_e5f9d3a59e666d5418c2685a385b6a60
#
_entry.id   e5f9d3a59e666d5418c2685a385b6a60
#
_cell.length_a   1.000
_cell.length_b   1.000
_cell.length_c   1.000
_cell.angle_alpha   90.00
_cell.angle_beta   90.00
_cell.angle_gamma   90.00
#
_symmetry.space_group_name_H-M   'P 1'
#
loop_
_entity.id
_entity.type
_entity.pdbx_description
1 polymer ?
#
loop_
_entity_poly.entity_id
_entity_poly.type
_entity_poly.pdbx_seq_one_letter_code
_entity_poly.pdbx_strand_id
1 'polypeptide(L)'
;MATFSGGLRRRLAYIGGMKGLHLTADLYRCRCDPAWLTDAGQLGAWCLEVVAAVGLQAVDQLFHTFPATDKGVGGVTATVLLAESHVCLHTWPEEKAVTCDVFVCNFSGDHSAKARGLMFALINRFQPEWTEQRSLDRGEEDS
;
A
#
# COMPACT_ATOMS: atom_id res chain seq x y z
N MET A 1 11.17 31.01 26.45
CA MET A 1 9.81 30.55 26.75
C MET A 1 8.85 30.72 25.59
N ALA A 2 8.83 31.86 24.95
CA ALA A 2 8.01 32.03 23.75
C ALA A 2 8.40 31.04 22.64
N THR A 3 9.70 30.75 22.50
CA THR A 3 10.19 29.76 21.56
C THR A 3 9.78 28.35 21.94
N PHE A 4 9.66 28.03 23.21
CA PHE A 4 9.20 26.73 23.66
C PHE A 4 7.73 26.50 23.34
N SER A 5 6.88 27.49 23.60
CA SER A 5 5.45 27.45 23.31
C SER A 5 5.23 27.32 21.79
N GLY A 6 5.96 28.09 21.00
CA GLY A 6 5.91 27.98 19.54
C GLY A 6 6.40 26.65 19.03
N GLY A 7 7.44 26.11 19.67
CA GLY A 7 7.96 24.80 19.33
C GLY A 7 6.96 23.67 19.59
N LEU A 8 6.24 23.75 20.71
CA LEU A 8 5.23 22.77 21.05
C LEU A 8 4.08 22.79 20.04
N ARG A 9 3.58 23.98 19.70
CA ARG A 9 2.52 24.14 18.71
C ARG A 9 2.94 23.59 17.34
N ARG A 10 4.18 23.87 16.92
CA ARG A 10 4.72 23.34 15.67
C ARG A 10 4.80 21.83 15.71
N ARG A 11 5.19 21.24 16.84
CA ARG A 11 5.24 19.79 17.02
C ARG A 11 3.87 19.17 16.88
N LEU A 12 2.86 19.73 17.55
CA LEU A 12 1.50 19.21 17.47
C LEU A 12 0.97 19.28 16.05
N ALA A 13 1.21 20.39 15.33
CA ALA A 13 0.84 20.52 13.92
C ALA A 13 1.56 19.49 13.06
N TYR A 14 2.85 19.26 13.32
CA TYR A 14 3.64 18.29 12.57
C TYR A 14 3.14 16.86 12.83
N ILE A 15 2.87 16.50 14.09
CA ILE A 15 2.32 15.19 14.43
C ILE A 15 0.97 15.00 13.76
N GLY A 16 0.11 16.03 13.76
CA GLY A 16 -1.16 15.99 13.04
C GLY A 16 -0.97 15.77 11.55
N GLY A 17 0.11 16.34 10.96
CA GLY A 17 0.46 16.12 9.55
C GLY A 17 0.94 14.72 9.25
N MET A 18 1.47 14.01 10.24
CA MET A 18 1.93 12.62 10.11
C MET A 18 0.81 11.61 10.39
N LYS A 19 -0.32 12.06 10.87
CA LYS A 19 -1.42 11.18 11.22
C LYS A 19 -1.92 10.43 9.99
N GLY A 20 -2.02 9.12 10.10
CA GLY A 20 -2.41 8.30 8.98
C GLY A 20 -2.82 6.90 9.37
N LEU A 21 -3.11 6.10 8.35
CA LEU A 21 -3.53 4.71 8.50
C LEU A 21 -2.62 3.84 7.65
N HIS A 22 -2.07 2.80 8.27
CA HIS A 22 -1.27 1.79 7.57
C HIS A 22 -2.01 0.46 7.62
N LEU A 23 -2.36 -0.05 6.44
CA LEU A 23 -3.01 -1.34 6.28
C LEU A 23 -2.01 -2.30 5.65
N THR A 24 -1.93 -3.51 6.19
CA THR A 24 -1.14 -4.58 5.60
C THR A 24 -2.01 -5.81 5.37
N ALA A 25 -1.67 -6.59 4.35
CA ALA A 25 -2.33 -7.84 4.09
C ALA A 25 -1.32 -8.84 3.54
N ASP A 26 -1.29 -10.02 4.14
CA ASP A 26 -0.54 -11.17 3.64
C ASP A 26 -1.55 -12.13 3.02
N LEU A 27 -1.38 -12.42 1.74
CA LEU A 27 -2.31 -13.22 0.94
C LEU A 27 -1.68 -14.56 0.59
N TYR A 28 -2.38 -15.63 0.89
CA TYR A 28 -1.88 -16.99 0.70
C TYR A 28 -2.77 -17.79 -0.26
N ARG A 29 -2.14 -18.65 -1.05
CA ARG A 29 -2.82 -19.51 -2.01
C ARG A 29 -3.78 -18.72 -2.88
N CYS A 30 -3.21 -17.72 -3.56
CA CYS A 30 -3.94 -16.86 -4.47
C CYS A 30 -4.39 -17.65 -5.69
N ARG A 31 -5.70 -17.59 -6.00
CA ARG A 31 -6.33 -18.35 -7.08
C ARG A 31 -6.49 -17.52 -8.35
N CYS A 32 -5.96 -16.32 -8.39
CA CYS A 32 -6.00 -15.48 -9.57
C CYS A 32 -5.19 -16.07 -10.72
N ASP A 33 -5.38 -15.55 -11.93
CA ASP A 33 -4.53 -15.90 -13.06
C ASP A 33 -3.07 -15.61 -12.68
N PRO A 34 -2.13 -16.56 -12.96
CA PRO A 34 -0.72 -16.36 -12.64
C PRO A 34 -0.10 -15.10 -13.23
N ALA A 35 -0.64 -14.56 -14.32
CA ALA A 35 -0.15 -13.31 -14.89
C ALA A 35 -0.20 -12.15 -13.89
N TRP A 36 -1.13 -12.15 -12.94
CA TRP A 36 -1.21 -11.13 -11.91
C TRP A 36 -0.05 -11.19 -10.93
N LEU A 37 0.68 -12.28 -10.87
CA LEU A 37 1.84 -12.46 -10.00
C LEU A 37 3.17 -12.31 -10.75
N THR A 38 3.15 -12.29 -12.08
CA THR A 38 4.37 -12.37 -12.89
C THR A 38 4.53 -11.24 -13.90
N ASP A 39 3.44 -10.59 -14.29
CA ASP A 39 3.48 -9.52 -15.30
C ASP A 39 3.42 -8.16 -14.63
N ALA A 40 4.59 -7.52 -14.48
CA ALA A 40 4.71 -6.22 -13.83
C ALA A 40 3.92 -5.13 -14.57
N GLY A 41 3.89 -5.19 -15.91
CA GLY A 41 3.17 -4.21 -16.72
C GLY A 41 1.66 -4.28 -16.49
N GLN A 42 1.11 -5.50 -16.51
CA GLN A 42 -0.32 -5.71 -16.28
C GLN A 42 -0.71 -5.33 -14.84
N LEU A 43 0.05 -5.79 -13.86
CA LEU A 43 -0.22 -5.50 -12.46
C LEU A 43 -0.10 -4.00 -12.19
N GLY A 44 0.95 -3.38 -12.72
CA GLY A 44 1.18 -1.95 -12.52
C GLY A 44 0.09 -1.09 -13.12
N ALA A 45 -0.32 -1.37 -14.36
CA ALA A 45 -1.41 -0.63 -15.00
C ALA A 45 -2.70 -0.72 -14.19
N TRP A 46 -3.02 -1.91 -13.71
CA TRP A 46 -4.20 -2.11 -12.88
C TRP A 46 -4.10 -1.36 -11.55
N CYS A 47 -2.93 -1.39 -10.90
CA CYS A 47 -2.71 -0.64 -9.65
C CYS A 47 -2.98 0.85 -9.83
N LEU A 48 -2.49 1.44 -10.92
CA LEU A 48 -2.72 2.87 -11.20
C LEU A 48 -4.21 3.16 -11.42
N GLU A 49 -4.93 2.29 -12.11
CA GLU A 49 -6.37 2.43 -12.30
C GLU A 49 -7.13 2.42 -10.98
N VAL A 50 -6.80 1.47 -10.10
CA VAL A 50 -7.48 1.34 -8.80
C VAL A 50 -7.16 2.52 -7.88
N VAL A 51 -5.91 2.96 -7.86
CA VAL A 51 -5.51 4.15 -7.10
C VAL A 51 -6.36 5.36 -7.51
N ALA A 52 -6.51 5.58 -8.81
CA ALA A 52 -7.34 6.66 -9.31
C ALA A 52 -8.82 6.45 -8.97
N ALA A 53 -9.32 5.22 -9.11
CA ALA A 53 -10.72 4.89 -8.87
C ALA A 53 -11.15 5.14 -7.42
N VAL A 54 -10.27 4.91 -6.45
CA VAL A 54 -10.58 5.20 -5.04
C VAL A 54 -10.37 6.67 -4.68
N GLY A 55 -9.91 7.49 -5.62
CA GLY A 55 -9.75 8.93 -5.39
C GLY A 55 -8.38 9.33 -4.85
N LEU A 56 -7.39 8.48 -4.97
CA LEU A 56 -6.00 8.82 -4.64
C LEU A 56 -5.25 9.20 -5.92
N GLN A 57 -4.15 9.92 -5.76
CA GLN A 57 -3.37 10.40 -6.89
C GLN A 57 -1.96 9.84 -6.85
N ALA A 58 -1.56 9.14 -7.92
CA ALA A 58 -0.20 8.67 -8.07
C ALA A 58 0.74 9.83 -8.42
N VAL A 59 1.86 9.89 -7.72
CA VAL A 59 2.93 10.87 -7.96
C VAL A 59 4.03 10.26 -8.83
N ASP A 60 4.38 9.01 -8.54
CA ASP A 60 5.37 8.25 -9.30
C ASP A 60 5.13 6.75 -9.04
N GLN A 61 5.79 5.91 -9.83
CA GLN A 61 5.63 4.47 -9.67
C GLN A 61 6.86 3.73 -10.18
N LEU A 62 7.05 2.53 -9.65
CA LEU A 62 8.07 1.61 -10.11
C LEU A 62 7.51 0.19 -10.05
N PHE A 63 7.56 -0.51 -11.18
CA PHE A 63 7.12 -1.89 -11.30
C PHE A 63 8.29 -2.72 -11.80
N HIS A 64 8.78 -3.62 -10.96
CA HIS A 64 9.99 -4.38 -11.23
C HIS A 64 9.68 -5.87 -11.28
N THR A 65 10.14 -6.53 -12.34
CA THR A 65 10.07 -7.97 -12.47
C THR A 65 11.43 -8.58 -12.13
N PHE A 66 11.42 -9.54 -11.21
CA PHE A 66 12.63 -10.27 -10.87
C PHE A 66 12.90 -11.37 -11.89
N PRO A 67 14.18 -11.71 -12.12
CA PRO A 67 14.51 -12.77 -13.08
C PRO A 67 14.03 -14.13 -12.59
N ALA A 68 13.81 -15.04 -13.54
CA ALA A 68 13.46 -16.42 -13.23
C ALA A 68 14.60 -17.11 -12.48
N THR A 69 14.23 -18.02 -11.60
CA THR A 69 15.18 -18.86 -10.85
C THR A 69 14.89 -20.33 -11.12
N ASP A 70 15.61 -21.22 -10.43
CA ASP A 70 15.34 -22.66 -10.47
C ASP A 70 13.94 -23.01 -9.93
N LYS A 71 13.34 -22.10 -9.17
CA LYS A 71 11.97 -22.25 -8.64
C LYS A 71 10.88 -21.80 -9.61
N GLY A 72 11.26 -21.21 -10.74
CA GLY A 72 10.33 -20.79 -11.78
C GLY A 72 10.44 -19.31 -12.11
N VAL A 73 9.35 -18.76 -12.63
CA VAL A 73 9.25 -17.35 -13.05
C VAL A 73 9.41 -16.45 -11.84
N GLY A 74 10.12 -15.34 -12.00
CA GLY A 74 10.29 -14.36 -10.93
C GLY A 74 9.02 -13.60 -10.61
N GLY A 75 8.94 -13.10 -9.39
CA GLY A 75 7.83 -12.28 -8.93
C GLY A 75 7.99 -10.82 -9.31
N VAL A 76 7.10 -10.01 -8.79
CA VAL A 76 7.02 -8.57 -9.05
C VAL A 76 7.07 -7.81 -7.74
N THR A 77 7.79 -6.69 -7.73
CA THR A 77 7.63 -5.64 -6.74
C THR A 77 6.99 -4.46 -7.43
N ALA A 78 5.87 -4.00 -6.90
CA ALA A 78 5.14 -2.86 -7.44
C ALA A 78 4.98 -1.81 -6.35
N THR A 79 5.40 -0.58 -6.64
CA THR A 79 5.28 0.54 -5.71
C THR A 79 4.65 1.71 -6.42
N VAL A 80 3.61 2.28 -5.83
CA VAL A 80 3.01 3.53 -6.29
C VAL A 80 3.19 4.57 -5.20
N LEU A 81 3.91 5.63 -5.52
CA LEU A 81 4.09 6.77 -4.63
C LEU A 81 2.89 7.69 -4.74
N LEU A 82 2.32 8.03 -3.61
CA LEU A 82 1.22 8.98 -3.50
C LEU A 82 1.73 10.20 -2.74
N ALA A 83 0.96 11.27 -2.70
CA ALA A 83 1.34 12.43 -1.88
C ALA A 83 1.38 12.02 -0.40
N GLU A 84 2.59 11.94 0.17
CA GLU A 84 2.86 11.54 1.57
C GLU A 84 2.31 10.15 1.92
N SER A 85 2.07 9.30 0.91
CA SER A 85 1.42 8.01 1.05
C SER A 85 2.02 7.04 0.04
N HIS A 86 1.70 5.77 0.15
CA HIS A 86 2.19 4.79 -0.81
C HIS A 86 1.37 3.51 -0.80
N VAL A 87 1.50 2.78 -1.91
CA VAL A 87 1.04 1.39 -2.05
C VAL A 87 2.25 0.56 -2.44
N CYS A 88 2.45 -0.57 -1.80
CA CYS A 88 3.54 -1.47 -2.13
C CYS A 88 3.04 -2.91 -2.16
N LEU A 89 3.42 -3.63 -3.22
CA LEU A 89 3.06 -5.03 -3.41
C LEU A 89 4.31 -5.84 -3.71
N HIS A 90 4.35 -7.05 -3.18
CA HIS A 90 5.36 -8.05 -3.54
C HIS A 90 4.67 -9.36 -3.84
N THR A 91 5.04 -10.01 -4.93
CA THR A 91 4.48 -11.30 -5.30
C THR A 91 5.52 -12.40 -5.27
N TRP A 92 5.10 -13.59 -4.87
CA TRP A 92 5.89 -14.82 -4.88
C TRP A 92 5.13 -15.88 -5.66
N PRO A 93 5.31 -15.94 -7.00
CA PRO A 93 4.53 -16.87 -7.85
C PRO A 93 4.68 -18.34 -7.43
N GLU A 94 5.89 -18.74 -7.00
CA GLU A 94 6.16 -20.12 -6.60
C GLU A 94 5.36 -20.55 -5.37
N GLU A 95 4.96 -19.60 -4.55
CA GLU A 95 4.15 -19.84 -3.34
C GLU A 95 2.71 -19.38 -3.51
N LYS A 96 2.38 -18.77 -4.65
CA LYS A 96 1.08 -18.13 -4.88
C LYS A 96 0.73 -17.16 -3.77
N ALA A 97 1.71 -16.38 -3.33
CA ALA A 97 1.58 -15.48 -2.20
C ALA A 97 1.83 -14.04 -2.62
N VAL A 98 1.19 -13.11 -1.91
CA VAL A 98 1.33 -11.66 -2.12
C VAL A 98 1.34 -10.97 -0.78
N THR A 99 2.21 -9.97 -0.63
CA THR A 99 2.10 -9.01 0.48
C THR A 99 1.67 -7.66 -0.08
N CYS A 100 0.76 -7.01 0.65
CA CYS A 100 0.23 -5.69 0.28
C CYS A 100 0.40 -4.73 1.45
N ASP A 101 0.86 -3.52 1.14
CA ASP A 101 0.97 -2.43 2.10
C ASP A 101 0.30 -1.20 1.50
N VAL A 102 -0.62 -0.60 2.27
CA VAL A 102 -1.26 0.67 1.90
C VAL A 102 -1.10 1.61 3.09
N PHE A 103 -0.38 2.69 2.88
CA PHE A 103 -0.25 3.75 3.87
C PHE A 103 -0.82 5.04 3.30
N VAL A 104 -1.75 5.66 4.03
CA VAL A 104 -2.26 7.00 3.68
C VAL A 104 -2.02 7.96 4.81
N CYS A 105 -1.59 9.17 4.45
CA CYS A 105 -1.47 10.29 5.37
C CYS A 105 -2.80 11.07 5.35
N ASN A 106 -3.33 11.41 6.51
CA ASN A 106 -4.59 12.12 6.64
C ASN A 106 -4.40 13.62 6.86
N PHE A 107 -3.26 14.16 6.42
CA PHE A 107 -2.94 15.58 6.61
C PHE A 107 -3.94 16.51 5.92
N SER A 108 -4.27 16.22 4.66
CA SER A 108 -5.16 17.05 3.84
C SER A 108 -6.64 16.67 3.99
N GLY A 109 -6.96 15.68 4.82
CA GLY A 109 -8.30 15.16 4.99
C GLY A 109 -8.24 13.70 5.40
N ASP A 110 -9.39 13.11 5.69
CA ASP A 110 -9.46 11.70 6.08
C ASP A 110 -9.51 10.82 4.83
N HIS A 111 -8.42 10.13 4.54
CA HIS A 111 -8.30 9.20 3.42
C HIS A 111 -8.44 7.75 3.83
N SER A 112 -8.87 7.48 5.07
CA SER A 112 -8.96 6.11 5.59
C SER A 112 -9.90 5.23 4.79
N ALA A 113 -11.04 5.75 4.37
CA ALA A 113 -12.00 5.01 3.54
C ALA A 113 -11.39 4.65 2.18
N LYS A 114 -10.61 5.56 1.60
CA LYS A 114 -9.91 5.32 0.33
C LYS A 114 -8.87 4.20 0.48
N ALA A 115 -8.12 4.23 1.58
CA ALA A 115 -7.14 3.19 1.88
C ALA A 115 -7.80 1.82 2.03
N ARG A 116 -8.91 1.76 2.74
CA ARG A 116 -9.66 0.51 2.93
C ARG A 116 -10.23 -0.01 1.61
N GLY A 117 -10.78 0.89 0.80
CA GLY A 117 -11.28 0.53 -0.54
C GLY A 117 -10.17 0.00 -1.44
N LEU A 118 -8.99 0.62 -1.40
CA LEU A 118 -7.84 0.17 -2.17
C LEU A 118 -7.39 -1.22 -1.71
N MET A 119 -7.23 -1.42 -0.40
CA MET A 119 -6.84 -2.74 0.13
C MET A 119 -7.86 -3.81 -0.23
N PHE A 120 -9.15 -3.51 -0.14
CA PHE A 120 -10.22 -4.42 -0.54
C PHE A 120 -10.08 -4.83 -2.01
N ALA A 121 -9.84 -3.86 -2.90
CA ALA A 121 -9.64 -4.13 -4.32
C ALA A 121 -8.40 -5.00 -4.58
N LEU A 122 -7.30 -4.73 -3.87
CA LEU A 122 -6.07 -5.53 -3.98
C LEU A 122 -6.32 -6.98 -3.58
N ILE A 123 -6.95 -7.21 -2.45
CA ILE A 123 -7.24 -8.56 -1.96
C ILE A 123 -8.13 -9.30 -2.97
N ASN A 124 -9.17 -8.63 -3.47
CA ASN A 124 -10.07 -9.26 -4.45
C ASN A 124 -9.37 -9.59 -5.76
N ARG A 125 -8.39 -8.78 -6.18
CA ARG A 125 -7.65 -9.05 -7.42
C ARG A 125 -6.93 -10.40 -7.35
N PHE A 126 -6.35 -10.71 -6.21
CA PHE A 126 -5.52 -11.89 -6.07
C PHE A 126 -6.29 -13.15 -5.65
N GLN A 127 -7.51 -13.03 -5.18
CA GLN A 127 -8.38 -14.14 -4.78
C GLN A 127 -7.69 -15.13 -3.84
N PRO A 128 -7.18 -14.68 -2.68
CA PRO A 128 -6.51 -15.57 -1.75
C PRO A 128 -7.50 -16.54 -1.08
N GLU A 129 -7.03 -17.73 -0.75
CA GLU A 129 -7.77 -18.64 0.13
C GLU A 129 -7.67 -18.21 1.59
N TRP A 130 -6.55 -17.58 1.95
CA TRP A 130 -6.29 -17.13 3.30
C TRP A 130 -5.71 -15.72 3.27
N THR A 131 -6.20 -14.86 4.15
CA THR A 131 -5.72 -13.49 4.26
C THR A 131 -5.46 -13.15 5.72
N GLU A 132 -4.28 -12.58 6.02
CA GLU A 132 -4.00 -11.96 7.29
C GLU A 132 -3.93 -10.46 7.10
N GLN A 133 -4.83 -9.74 7.73
CA GLN A 133 -4.90 -8.28 7.64
C GLN A 133 -4.55 -7.66 8.97
N ARG A 134 -3.83 -6.53 8.90
CA ARG A 134 -3.49 -5.73 10.07
C ARG A 134 -3.73 -4.26 9.76
N SER A 135 -4.10 -3.51 10.79
CA SER A 135 -4.35 -2.09 10.70
C SER A 135 -3.58 -1.40 11.83
N LEU A 136 -2.88 -0.32 11.49
CA LEU A 136 -2.08 0.44 12.44
C LEU A 136 -2.33 1.93 12.20
N ASP A 137 -2.73 2.63 13.25
CA ASP A 137 -2.81 4.09 13.22
C ASP A 137 -1.41 4.67 13.42
N ARG A 138 -1.07 5.68 12.63
CA ARG A 138 0.24 6.32 12.63
C ARG A 138 0.08 7.78 13.03
N GLY A 139 1.10 8.31 13.71
CA GLY A 139 1.10 9.72 14.11
C GLY A 139 0.09 10.07 15.18
N GLU A 140 -0.48 9.08 15.86
CA GLU A 140 -1.37 9.33 16.99
C GLU A 140 -0.55 9.76 18.21
N GLU A 141 -1.04 10.77 18.91
CA GLU A 141 -0.43 11.19 20.16
C GLU A 141 -1.07 10.39 21.29
N ASP A 142 -0.25 9.75 22.09
CA ASP A 142 -0.75 9.07 23.28
C ASP A 142 -1.28 10.09 24.28
N SER A 143 -2.55 9.98 24.58
CA SER A 143 -3.22 10.86 25.54
C SER A 143 -2.91 10.46 26.97
#